data_f0dcb36c50828f50bf1e75ca92594ae0
#
_entry.id   f0dcb36c50828f50bf1e75ca92594ae0
#
_cell.length_a   1.000
_cell.length_b   1.000
_cell.length_c   1.000
_cell.angle_alpha   90.00
_cell.angle_beta   90.00
_cell.angle_gamma   90.00
#
_symmetry.space_group_name_H-M   'P 1'
#
loop_
_entity.id
_entity.type
_entity.pdbx_description
1 polymer ?
#
loop_
_entity_poly.entity_id
_entity_poly.type
_entity_poly.pdbx_seq_one_letter_code
_entity_poly.pdbx_strand_id
1 'polypeptide(L)'
;MSVHDLPIQFPLLQFPFPLRRAYRLTGLQVYPPLAVILLSAFLGSMLPLPAQSVRDDSTTLPAASDSDWLIWYAGEPVPQRGKIVQLEVDGTRVQVTDGIERVVRDVYHWQREQLLPSPFPTRPQIITTAGDRLVGTVEGLEAGRLHFLLSTLKKQPQPWRIPFHALQAAWLVDLPADTPVDPALYVWAEGHKNRDTLRLRNGDVLAGALLEETDALDRHAWQLQTAAGQIHRLVPAQIAAIRFNPTLARRRLPKEPILLLVLQDGSRLHLTRCRLANDQLHGITLWGEAVTIPWSKVVLGCVTAPASPRLTDLTPSKIEQQPYLAGSPPLSFQRRSNGQELQLMSRTTPITVDWGFALPPQTVIHYEMKQRYRRLETWVSLAPEAPPESRVRLRILCDDNAVSLPRDGLLGHGPAQLLQIPLDNVQRLTLIVDFPSRGEPGAVTVWGWPRLVP
;
A
#
# COMPACT_ATOMS: atom_id res chain seq x y z
N MET A 1 42.98 38.67 -32.14
CA MET A 1 43.85 37.54 -31.72
C MET A 1 42.98 36.32 -31.62
N SER A 2 43.22 35.43 -32.55
CA SER A 2 42.47 34.21 -32.81
C SER A 2 43.02 33.08 -31.91
N VAL A 3 42.15 32.24 -31.33
CA VAL A 3 42.55 30.95 -30.76
C VAL A 3 41.51 29.90 -31.16
N HIS A 4 41.92 29.13 -32.07
CA HIS A 4 41.69 27.77 -32.50
C HIS A 4 40.65 26.88 -31.78
N ASP A 5 39.71 26.42 -32.63
CA ASP A 5 38.90 25.23 -32.50
C ASP A 5 39.75 23.95 -32.56
N LEU A 6 39.50 23.02 -31.67
CA LEU A 6 39.98 21.63 -31.79
C LEU A 6 38.76 20.68 -31.64
N PRO A 7 38.50 19.83 -32.63
CA PRO A 7 37.43 18.82 -32.53
C PRO A 7 37.96 17.57 -31.78
N ILE A 8 37.21 17.19 -30.73
CA ILE A 8 37.43 15.93 -30.05
C ILE A 8 36.69 14.83 -30.83
N GLN A 9 37.48 13.96 -31.48
CA GLN A 9 36.99 12.72 -32.10
C GLN A 9 36.83 11.64 -31.02
N PHE A 10 35.61 11.10 -30.89
CA PHE A 10 35.35 9.85 -30.14
C PHE A 10 35.48 8.65 -31.08
N PRO A 11 36.16 7.59 -30.69
CA PRO A 11 36.24 6.36 -31.49
C PRO A 11 34.95 5.56 -31.37
N LEU A 12 34.35 5.23 -32.50
CA LEU A 12 33.26 4.26 -32.65
C LEU A 12 33.77 2.86 -32.34
N LEU A 13 33.37 2.28 -31.23
CA LEU A 13 33.50 0.85 -30.93
C LEU A 13 32.44 0.08 -31.71
N GLN A 14 32.87 -0.56 -32.78
CA GLN A 14 32.09 -1.57 -33.50
C GLN A 14 32.09 -2.87 -32.70
N PHE A 15 30.89 -3.32 -32.30
CA PHE A 15 30.66 -4.68 -31.80
C PHE A 15 30.19 -5.57 -32.94
N PRO A 16 30.82 -6.72 -33.17
CA PRO A 16 30.35 -7.69 -34.15
C PRO A 16 29.26 -8.57 -33.55
N PHE A 17 28.11 -8.60 -34.18
CA PHE A 17 27.09 -9.62 -33.96
C PHE A 17 27.44 -10.88 -34.74
N PRO A 18 27.31 -12.07 -34.18
CA PRO A 18 27.14 -13.29 -34.97
C PRO A 18 25.67 -13.78 -34.91
N LEU A 19 25.11 -13.78 -36.12
CA LEU A 19 24.20 -14.73 -36.75
C LEU A 19 23.44 -15.77 -35.89
N ARG A 20 22.15 -15.64 -36.02
CA ARG A 20 21.05 -16.64 -36.07
C ARG A 20 21.50 -18.11 -36.11
N ARG A 21 21.05 -18.88 -35.14
CA ARG A 21 20.80 -20.31 -35.26
C ARG A 21 19.31 -20.58 -35.06
N ALA A 22 18.68 -20.96 -36.17
CA ALA A 22 17.32 -21.51 -36.18
C ALA A 22 17.37 -22.92 -35.58
N TYR A 23 16.63 -23.14 -34.48
CA TYR A 23 16.36 -24.50 -34.00
C TYR A 23 15.05 -24.98 -34.66
N ARG A 24 15.19 -25.96 -35.53
CA ARG A 24 14.13 -26.81 -36.04
C ARG A 24 13.61 -27.69 -34.91
N LEU A 25 12.39 -27.51 -34.47
CA LEU A 25 11.65 -28.47 -33.66
C LEU A 25 11.06 -29.54 -34.56
N THR A 26 11.68 -30.73 -34.57
CA THR A 26 11.09 -31.97 -35.08
C THR A 26 10.86 -32.86 -33.88
N GLY A 27 9.64 -33.39 -33.73
CA GLY A 27 9.38 -34.48 -32.80
C GLY A 27 8.15 -34.29 -31.90
N LEU A 28 6.95 -34.11 -32.48
CA LEU A 28 5.71 -34.39 -31.79
C LEU A 28 5.46 -35.92 -31.85
N GLN A 29 5.69 -36.62 -30.75
CA GLN A 29 5.11 -37.96 -30.56
C GLN A 29 3.73 -37.79 -29.93
N VAL A 30 2.73 -38.12 -30.75
CA VAL A 30 1.33 -38.23 -30.33
C VAL A 30 1.14 -39.58 -29.68
N TYR A 31 0.76 -39.67 -28.44
CA TYR A 31 0.26 -40.86 -27.78
C TYR A 31 -1.27 -40.91 -27.86
N PRO A 32 -1.88 -42.04 -28.23
CA PRO A 32 -3.32 -42.16 -28.27
C PRO A 32 -3.94 -42.33 -26.88
N PRO A 33 -5.21 -41.93 -26.69
CA PRO A 33 -5.89 -42.08 -25.41
C PRO A 33 -6.36 -43.52 -25.22
N LEU A 34 -5.95 -44.16 -24.12
CA LEU A 34 -6.54 -45.40 -23.63
C LEU A 34 -7.84 -45.04 -22.90
N ALA A 35 -8.94 -45.35 -23.60
CA ALA A 35 -10.26 -45.50 -22.99
C ALA A 35 -10.29 -46.79 -22.16
N VAL A 36 -10.50 -46.70 -20.88
CA VAL A 36 -10.88 -47.85 -20.05
C VAL A 36 -12.28 -47.57 -19.51
N ILE A 37 -13.19 -48.36 -20.04
CA ILE A 37 -14.54 -48.61 -19.57
C ILE A 37 -14.45 -49.44 -18.30
N LEU A 38 -15.01 -48.96 -17.20
CA LEU A 38 -15.48 -49.82 -16.09
C LEU A 38 -16.81 -49.29 -15.59
N LEU A 39 -17.87 -49.87 -16.21
CA LEU A 39 -19.22 -49.82 -15.74
C LEU A 39 -19.45 -51.06 -14.88
N SER A 40 -19.75 -50.90 -13.59
CA SER A 40 -20.52 -51.89 -12.82
C SER A 40 -21.08 -51.26 -11.54
N ALA A 41 -22.34 -51.03 -11.57
CA ALA A 41 -23.41 -51.37 -10.64
C ALA A 41 -23.09 -51.29 -9.14
N PHE A 42 -23.62 -50.22 -8.51
CA PHE A 42 -24.16 -50.31 -7.16
C PHE A 42 -25.48 -49.52 -7.10
N LEU A 43 -26.59 -50.24 -7.37
CA LEU A 43 -27.93 -49.85 -6.94
C LEU A 43 -28.03 -50.19 -5.44
N GLY A 44 -27.84 -49.18 -4.60
CA GLY A 44 -28.09 -49.27 -3.17
C GLY A 44 -29.03 -48.11 -2.77
N SER A 45 -30.21 -48.47 -2.40
CA SER A 45 -31.33 -47.73 -1.82
C SER A 45 -30.97 -46.38 -1.20
N MET A 46 -31.27 -45.29 -1.90
CA MET A 46 -31.37 -43.96 -1.34
C MET A 46 -32.75 -43.83 -0.65
N LEU A 47 -32.75 -43.89 0.69
CA LEU A 47 -33.81 -43.29 1.47
C LEU A 47 -33.76 -41.76 1.36
N PRO A 48 -34.85 -41.04 1.17
CA PRO A 48 -34.80 -39.58 1.14
C PRO A 48 -34.45 -39.06 2.54
N LEU A 49 -33.28 -38.43 2.67
CA LEU A 49 -32.97 -37.60 3.82
C LEU A 49 -33.97 -36.43 3.87
N PRO A 50 -34.53 -36.12 5.04
CA PRO A 50 -35.43 -34.97 5.19
C PRO A 50 -34.66 -33.71 4.77
N ALA A 51 -35.27 -32.90 3.91
CA ALA A 51 -34.80 -31.60 3.55
C ALA A 51 -34.58 -30.78 4.82
N GLN A 52 -33.31 -30.63 5.23
CA GLN A 52 -32.97 -29.59 6.21
C GLN A 52 -33.29 -28.26 5.54
N SER A 53 -34.33 -27.62 6.02
CA SER A 53 -34.57 -26.21 5.72
C SER A 53 -33.30 -25.46 6.08
N VAL A 54 -32.63 -24.93 5.02
CA VAL A 54 -31.62 -23.90 5.19
C VAL A 54 -32.36 -22.76 5.87
N ARG A 55 -32.19 -22.66 7.18
CA ARG A 55 -32.54 -21.43 7.91
C ARG A 55 -31.64 -20.38 7.27
N ASP A 56 -32.28 -19.43 6.61
CA ASP A 56 -31.71 -18.11 6.34
C ASP A 56 -31.42 -17.45 7.71
N ASP A 57 -30.32 -17.88 8.31
CA ASP A 57 -29.67 -17.09 9.33
C ASP A 57 -28.99 -15.91 8.59
N SER A 58 -29.83 -14.97 8.15
CA SER A 58 -29.41 -13.58 8.02
C SER A 58 -29.04 -13.11 9.42
N THR A 59 -27.93 -13.64 9.92
CA THR A 59 -27.26 -13.12 11.10
C THR A 59 -26.82 -11.71 10.73
N THR A 60 -27.69 -10.75 11.01
CA THR A 60 -27.30 -9.37 11.22
C THR A 60 -26.11 -9.46 12.17
N LEU A 61 -24.90 -9.16 11.63
CA LEU A 61 -23.70 -9.01 12.44
C LEU A 61 -24.09 -8.16 13.63
N PRO A 62 -23.88 -8.63 14.87
CA PRO A 62 -24.22 -7.85 16.05
C PRO A 62 -23.55 -6.49 15.87
N ALA A 63 -24.28 -5.44 16.19
CA ALA A 63 -23.73 -4.09 16.20
C ALA A 63 -22.44 -4.17 17.02
N ALA A 64 -21.28 -3.89 16.39
CA ALA A 64 -19.99 -4.00 17.03
C ALA A 64 -20.06 -3.22 18.34
N SER A 65 -19.85 -3.90 19.46
CA SER A 65 -19.85 -3.22 20.75
C SER A 65 -18.65 -2.28 20.75
N ASP A 66 -18.82 -1.10 21.31
CA ASP A 66 -17.77 -0.08 21.37
C ASP A 66 -16.50 -0.55 22.13
N SER A 67 -16.53 -1.73 22.74
CA SER A 67 -15.45 -2.30 23.55
C SER A 67 -14.42 -3.14 22.78
N ASP A 68 -14.49 -3.18 21.44
CA ASP A 68 -13.76 -4.16 20.64
C ASP A 68 -12.53 -3.56 19.93
N TRP A 69 -11.79 -2.67 20.59
CA TRP A 69 -10.56 -2.13 20.07
C TRP A 69 -9.33 -2.78 20.70
N LEU A 70 -8.39 -3.21 19.85
CA LEU A 70 -7.02 -3.50 20.23
C LEU A 70 -6.20 -2.21 20.04
N ILE A 71 -5.53 -1.78 21.10
CA ILE A 71 -4.82 -0.49 21.15
C ILE A 71 -3.35 -0.75 21.47
N TRP A 72 -2.45 -0.29 20.60
CA TRP A 72 -1.00 -0.38 20.78
C TRP A 72 -0.43 0.93 21.29
N TYR A 73 0.33 0.83 22.37
CA TYR A 73 1.06 1.93 22.99
C TYR A 73 2.55 1.83 22.71
N ALA A 74 3.21 2.97 22.63
CA ALA A 74 4.66 3.00 22.44
C ALA A 74 5.36 2.29 23.63
N GLY A 75 6.16 1.28 23.31
CA GLY A 75 6.90 0.50 24.30
C GLY A 75 6.19 -0.73 24.83
N GLU A 76 4.92 -0.95 24.53
CA GLU A 76 4.19 -2.15 24.94
C GLU A 76 4.12 -3.16 23.79
N PRO A 77 4.59 -4.41 24.01
CA PRO A 77 4.62 -5.41 22.93
C PRO A 77 3.25 -6.05 22.66
N VAL A 78 2.30 -5.89 23.59
CA VAL A 78 0.97 -6.51 23.50
C VAL A 78 -0.10 -5.41 23.45
N PRO A 79 -1.05 -5.48 22.50
CA PRO A 79 -2.13 -4.50 22.47
C PRO A 79 -3.05 -4.68 23.70
N GLN A 80 -3.54 -3.58 24.21
CA GLN A 80 -4.55 -3.57 25.25
C GLN A 80 -5.95 -3.52 24.63
N ARG A 81 -6.91 -4.19 25.24
CA ARG A 81 -8.32 -4.07 24.88
C ARG A 81 -8.90 -2.83 25.53
N GLY A 82 -9.70 -2.09 24.78
CA GLY A 82 -10.33 -0.90 25.33
C GLY A 82 -11.33 -0.25 24.37
N LYS A 83 -11.94 0.83 24.86
CA LYS A 83 -12.85 1.68 24.10
C LYS A 83 -12.22 3.04 23.88
N ILE A 84 -12.17 3.50 22.65
CA ILE A 84 -11.74 4.87 22.34
C ILE A 84 -12.98 5.76 22.46
N VAL A 85 -13.05 6.54 23.53
CA VAL A 85 -14.18 7.44 23.83
C VAL A 85 -13.93 8.87 23.37
N GLN A 86 -12.66 9.27 23.27
CA GLN A 86 -12.24 10.58 22.79
C GLN A 86 -10.94 10.44 22.03
N LEU A 87 -10.85 11.10 20.91
CA LEU A 87 -9.65 11.20 20.09
C LEU A 87 -9.49 12.65 19.67
N GLU A 88 -8.33 13.24 20.03
CA GLU A 88 -7.90 14.55 19.55
C GLU A 88 -6.47 14.42 19.05
N VAL A 89 -6.26 14.65 17.75
CA VAL A 89 -4.96 14.41 17.08
C VAL A 89 -4.19 15.71 16.84
N ASP A 90 -4.65 16.81 17.36
CA ASP A 90 -3.94 18.08 17.34
C ASP A 90 -2.91 18.22 18.49
N GLY A 91 -2.77 17.18 19.28
CA GLY A 91 -1.69 17.13 20.24
C GLY A 91 -1.95 16.46 21.54
N THR A 92 -3.11 15.83 21.83
CA THR A 92 -3.20 15.55 23.23
C THR A 92 -3.77 14.25 23.73
N ARG A 93 -4.90 13.69 23.25
CA ARG A 93 -5.43 12.66 24.17
C ARG A 93 -6.31 11.61 23.50
N VAL A 94 -5.98 10.35 23.74
CA VAL A 94 -6.89 9.22 23.58
C VAL A 94 -7.31 8.76 24.97
N GLN A 95 -8.60 8.78 25.23
CA GLN A 95 -9.15 8.22 26.47
C GLN A 95 -9.72 6.82 26.18
N VAL A 96 -9.28 5.83 26.92
CA VAL A 96 -9.74 4.44 26.81
C VAL A 96 -10.65 4.04 27.96
N THR A 97 -11.37 2.93 27.83
CA THR A 97 -12.43 2.50 28.79
C THR A 97 -11.91 2.19 30.19
N ASP A 98 -10.61 1.95 30.35
CA ASP A 98 -9.98 1.77 31.68
C ASP A 98 -9.89 3.07 32.47
N GLY A 99 -10.35 4.19 31.90
CA GLY A 99 -10.30 5.51 32.54
C GLY A 99 -8.93 6.16 32.49
N ILE A 100 -7.92 5.47 31.93
CA ILE A 100 -6.58 6.02 31.80
C ILE A 100 -6.53 6.91 30.58
N GLU A 101 -6.18 8.16 30.79
CA GLU A 101 -5.95 9.10 29.72
C GLU A 101 -4.54 8.90 29.14
N ARG A 102 -4.45 8.66 27.82
CA ARG A 102 -3.18 8.46 27.11
C ARG A 102 -2.89 9.61 26.17
N VAL A 103 -1.65 10.06 26.14
CA VAL A 103 -1.22 11.06 25.17
C VAL A 103 -1.13 10.44 23.78
N VAL A 104 -1.59 11.12 22.73
CA VAL A 104 -1.64 10.59 21.35
C VAL A 104 -0.31 10.02 20.87
N ARG A 105 0.82 10.59 21.29
CA ARG A 105 2.15 10.08 20.97
C ARG A 105 2.46 8.71 21.59
N ASP A 106 1.75 8.32 22.64
CA ASP A 106 1.91 7.03 23.31
C ASP A 106 1.02 5.97 22.67
N VAL A 107 -0.16 6.36 22.13
CA VAL A 107 -1.05 5.50 21.34
C VAL A 107 -0.76 5.76 19.87
N TYR A 108 -0.25 4.76 19.17
CA TYR A 108 0.15 4.94 17.78
C TYR A 108 -0.66 4.10 16.79
N HIS A 109 -1.36 3.07 17.28
CA HIS A 109 -2.13 2.18 16.42
C HIS A 109 -3.32 1.63 17.19
N TRP A 110 -4.46 1.54 16.55
CA TRP A 110 -5.65 0.84 17.07
C TRP A 110 -6.40 0.18 15.94
N GLN A 111 -6.98 -0.94 16.24
CA GLN A 111 -7.73 -1.76 15.28
C GLN A 111 -8.93 -2.39 15.98
N ARG A 112 -10.05 -2.52 15.28
CA ARG A 112 -11.18 -3.31 15.80
C ARG A 112 -10.77 -4.78 15.91
N GLU A 113 -11.06 -5.38 17.08
CA GLU A 113 -10.62 -6.75 17.37
C GLU A 113 -11.22 -7.76 16.39
N GLN A 114 -12.48 -7.60 16.01
CA GLN A 114 -13.21 -8.54 15.17
C GLN A 114 -13.16 -8.22 13.68
N LEU A 115 -12.62 -7.06 13.31
CA LEU A 115 -12.57 -6.62 11.92
C LEU A 115 -11.11 -6.49 11.49
N LEU A 116 -10.68 -7.40 10.62
CA LEU A 116 -9.39 -7.24 9.95
C LEU A 116 -9.46 -6.08 8.94
N PRO A 117 -8.40 -5.28 8.82
CA PRO A 117 -8.30 -4.29 7.75
C PRO A 117 -8.55 -4.96 6.41
N SER A 118 -9.49 -4.43 5.64
CA SER A 118 -9.73 -4.91 4.28
C SER A 118 -8.47 -4.76 3.44
N PRO A 119 -8.18 -5.69 2.53
CA PRO A 119 -7.13 -5.52 1.53
C PRO A 119 -7.36 -4.24 0.71
N PHE A 120 -6.37 -3.82 -0.07
CA PHE A 120 -6.56 -2.70 -0.97
C PHE A 120 -7.73 -2.98 -1.92
N PRO A 121 -8.67 -2.04 -2.04
CA PRO A 121 -9.88 -2.29 -2.82
C PRO A 121 -9.57 -2.41 -4.31
N THR A 122 -10.28 -3.32 -4.97
CA THR A 122 -10.28 -3.44 -6.44
C THR A 122 -11.38 -2.63 -7.11
N ARG A 123 -12.34 -2.12 -6.33
CA ARG A 123 -13.46 -1.29 -6.80
C ARG A 123 -12.99 0.07 -7.33
N PRO A 124 -13.83 0.82 -8.07
CA PRO A 124 -13.51 2.18 -8.50
C PRO A 124 -13.01 3.02 -7.34
N GLN A 125 -11.89 3.71 -7.56
CA GLN A 125 -11.18 4.42 -6.50
C GLN A 125 -10.29 5.54 -7.03
N ILE A 126 -9.93 6.44 -6.16
CA ILE A 126 -8.86 7.40 -6.41
C ILE A 126 -7.64 7.12 -5.53
N ILE A 127 -6.49 7.52 -6.01
CA ILE A 127 -5.21 7.42 -5.32
C ILE A 127 -4.61 8.83 -5.24
N THR A 128 -4.32 9.29 -4.02
CA THR A 128 -3.74 10.63 -3.81
C THR A 128 -2.21 10.59 -3.75
N THR A 129 -1.60 11.76 -3.84
CA THR A 129 -0.14 11.95 -3.67
C THR A 129 0.34 11.62 -2.26
N ALA A 130 -0.55 11.60 -1.29
CA ALA A 130 -0.28 11.18 0.08
C ALA A 130 -0.32 9.64 0.25
N GLY A 131 -0.80 8.92 -0.77
CA GLY A 131 -1.01 7.47 -0.72
C GLY A 131 -2.40 7.07 -0.24
N ASP A 132 -3.32 8.03 -0.09
CA ASP A 132 -4.72 7.69 0.19
C ASP A 132 -5.30 6.86 -0.95
N ARG A 133 -6.22 5.96 -0.59
CA ARG A 133 -7.03 5.17 -1.51
C ARG A 133 -8.48 5.29 -1.10
N LEU A 134 -9.27 5.93 -1.92
CA LEU A 134 -10.65 6.23 -1.59
C LEU A 134 -11.57 5.51 -2.57
N VAL A 135 -12.37 4.60 -2.05
CA VAL A 135 -13.36 3.83 -2.83
C VAL A 135 -14.58 4.68 -3.07
N GLY A 136 -14.98 4.84 -4.33
CA GLY A 136 -16.13 5.66 -4.65
C GLY A 136 -16.30 5.93 -6.14
N THR A 137 -17.10 6.91 -6.46
CA THR A 137 -17.41 7.31 -7.82
C THR A 137 -16.93 8.71 -8.13
N VAL A 138 -16.42 8.91 -9.33
CA VAL A 138 -16.09 10.22 -9.85
C VAL A 138 -17.35 10.82 -10.47
N GLU A 139 -17.79 11.96 -9.95
CA GLU A 139 -18.98 12.65 -10.39
C GLU A 139 -18.70 13.69 -11.50
N GLY A 140 -17.48 14.26 -11.52
CA GLY A 140 -17.11 15.26 -12.50
C GLY A 140 -15.77 15.89 -12.27
N LEU A 141 -15.43 16.83 -13.14
CA LEU A 141 -14.26 17.70 -13.06
C LEU A 141 -14.73 19.15 -13.14
N GLU A 142 -14.29 20.00 -12.22
CA GLU A 142 -14.61 21.42 -12.20
C GLU A 142 -13.50 22.21 -11.50
N ALA A 143 -13.09 23.32 -12.07
CA ALA A 143 -12.12 24.26 -11.50
C ALA A 143 -10.82 23.59 -11.00
N GLY A 144 -10.21 22.68 -11.80
CA GLY A 144 -8.98 21.97 -11.45
C GLY A 144 -9.16 20.96 -10.30
N ARG A 145 -10.39 20.54 -10.06
CA ARG A 145 -10.76 19.61 -9.00
C ARG A 145 -11.56 18.45 -9.55
N LEU A 146 -11.31 17.28 -8.98
CA LEU A 146 -12.11 16.08 -9.21
C LEU A 146 -13.19 16.02 -8.12
N HIS A 147 -14.44 15.89 -8.54
CA HIS A 147 -15.56 15.70 -7.66
C HIS A 147 -15.72 14.20 -7.40
N PHE A 148 -15.62 13.80 -6.15
CA PHE A 148 -15.58 12.39 -5.77
C PHE A 148 -16.55 12.07 -4.64
N LEU A 149 -17.38 11.06 -4.84
CA LEU A 149 -18.32 10.57 -3.85
C LEU A 149 -17.79 9.30 -3.19
N LEU A 150 -17.42 9.39 -1.92
CA LEU A 150 -16.89 8.26 -1.15
C LEU A 150 -18.00 7.22 -0.89
N SER A 151 -17.75 5.95 -1.23
CA SER A 151 -18.75 4.87 -1.10
C SER A 151 -19.26 4.66 0.33
N THR A 152 -18.37 4.80 1.31
CA THR A 152 -18.71 4.66 2.74
C THR A 152 -19.64 5.75 3.24
N LEU A 153 -19.68 6.92 2.56
CA LEU A 153 -20.41 8.12 2.95
C LEU A 153 -21.59 8.42 2.01
N LYS A 154 -22.19 7.43 1.39
CA LYS A 154 -23.29 7.57 0.39
C LYS A 154 -24.47 8.48 0.81
N LYS A 155 -24.59 8.76 2.12
CA LYS A 155 -25.62 9.68 2.66
C LYS A 155 -25.13 11.13 2.74
N GLN A 156 -23.87 11.44 2.41
CA GLN A 156 -23.38 12.80 2.37
C GLN A 156 -23.82 13.48 1.07
N PRO A 157 -24.44 14.64 1.14
CA PRO A 157 -25.05 15.29 -0.02
C PRO A 157 -24.04 15.95 -0.97
N GLN A 158 -22.79 16.07 -0.57
CA GLN A 158 -21.78 16.81 -1.37
C GLN A 158 -20.57 15.93 -1.68
N PRO A 159 -20.14 15.87 -2.94
CA PRO A 159 -18.89 15.20 -3.32
C PRO A 159 -17.68 15.96 -2.77
N TRP A 160 -16.62 15.23 -2.45
CA TRP A 160 -15.34 15.80 -2.08
C TRP A 160 -14.69 16.44 -3.30
N ARG A 161 -14.08 17.61 -3.11
CA ARG A 161 -13.45 18.41 -4.17
C ARG A 161 -11.93 18.28 -4.09
N ILE A 162 -11.36 17.32 -4.80
CA ILE A 162 -9.95 16.95 -4.70
C ILE A 162 -9.16 17.66 -5.80
N PRO A 163 -8.21 18.51 -5.47
CA PRO A 163 -7.43 19.22 -6.49
C PRO A 163 -6.49 18.28 -7.24
N PHE A 164 -6.27 18.50 -8.52
CA PHE A 164 -5.47 17.63 -9.39
C PHE A 164 -4.05 17.41 -8.86
N HIS A 165 -3.43 18.43 -8.27
CA HIS A 165 -2.09 18.29 -7.69
C HIS A 165 -2.03 17.33 -6.49
N ALA A 166 -3.16 16.98 -5.90
CA ALA A 166 -3.26 15.99 -4.83
C ALA A 166 -3.58 14.58 -5.35
N LEU A 167 -3.78 14.41 -6.65
CA LEU A 167 -4.13 13.13 -7.26
C LEU A 167 -2.91 12.50 -7.95
N GLN A 168 -2.81 11.17 -7.87
CA GLN A 168 -1.90 10.34 -8.65
C GLN A 168 -2.65 9.55 -9.73
N ALA A 169 -3.76 8.94 -9.35
CA ALA A 169 -4.57 8.16 -10.26
C ALA A 169 -6.05 8.13 -9.85
N ALA A 170 -6.91 7.86 -10.82
CA ALA A 170 -8.31 7.52 -10.61
C ALA A 170 -8.68 6.30 -11.48
N TRP A 171 -9.36 5.34 -10.89
CA TRP A 171 -9.97 4.21 -11.58
C TRP A 171 -11.48 4.38 -11.55
N LEU A 172 -12.10 4.46 -12.73
CA LEU A 172 -13.54 4.65 -12.89
C LEU A 172 -14.26 3.31 -13.06
N VAL A 173 -13.50 2.23 -13.18
CA VAL A 173 -13.93 0.84 -13.23
C VAL A 173 -13.20 0.04 -12.18
N ASP A 174 -13.61 -1.21 -11.96
CA ASP A 174 -12.87 -2.13 -11.10
C ASP A 174 -11.45 -2.33 -11.63
N LEU A 175 -10.49 -2.36 -10.71
CA LEU A 175 -9.10 -2.59 -11.05
C LEU A 175 -8.91 -4.06 -11.44
N PRO A 176 -8.16 -4.34 -12.52
CA PRO A 176 -7.63 -5.68 -12.77
C PRO A 176 -6.84 -6.20 -11.57
N ALA A 177 -6.96 -7.49 -11.28
CA ALA A 177 -6.35 -8.12 -10.11
C ALA A 177 -4.81 -7.99 -10.06
N ASP A 178 -4.18 -7.88 -11.23
CA ASP A 178 -2.74 -7.72 -11.41
C ASP A 178 -2.27 -6.26 -11.43
N THR A 179 -3.18 -5.30 -11.19
CA THR A 179 -2.82 -3.88 -11.20
C THR A 179 -1.86 -3.57 -10.05
N PRO A 180 -0.68 -3.01 -10.34
CA PRO A 180 0.24 -2.60 -9.29
C PRO A 180 -0.41 -1.60 -8.33
N VAL A 181 -0.08 -1.73 -7.04
CA VAL A 181 -0.56 -0.78 -6.02
C VAL A 181 -0.05 0.64 -6.29
N ASP A 182 1.13 0.79 -6.88
CA ASP A 182 1.71 2.08 -7.22
C ASP A 182 1.35 2.55 -8.63
N PRO A 183 0.72 3.70 -8.77
CA PRO A 183 0.48 4.31 -10.07
C PRO A 183 1.74 4.57 -10.92
N ALA A 184 2.90 4.70 -10.28
CA ALA A 184 4.17 4.86 -10.98
C ALA A 184 4.58 3.60 -11.78
N LEU A 185 4.04 2.44 -11.41
CA LEU A 185 4.30 1.15 -12.06
C LEU A 185 3.24 0.76 -13.11
N TYR A 186 2.31 1.66 -13.44
CA TYR A 186 1.30 1.38 -14.47
C TYR A 186 1.95 1.33 -15.86
N VAL A 187 2.10 0.12 -16.40
CA VAL A 187 2.72 -0.13 -17.71
C VAL A 187 2.04 0.66 -18.83
N TRP A 188 0.68 0.77 -18.79
CA TRP A 188 -0.07 1.53 -19.78
C TRP A 188 0.22 3.04 -19.77
N ALA A 189 0.82 3.57 -18.69
CA ALA A 189 1.20 4.98 -18.56
C ALA A 189 2.70 5.21 -18.73
N GLU A 190 3.46 4.17 -19.07
CA GLU A 190 4.89 4.25 -19.30
C GLU A 190 5.18 5.17 -20.51
N GLY A 191 6.28 5.93 -20.42
CA GLY A 191 6.66 6.89 -21.47
C GLY A 191 6.00 8.27 -21.38
N HIS A 192 4.92 8.45 -20.60
CA HIS A 192 4.17 9.70 -20.51
C HIS A 192 4.40 10.43 -19.17
N LYS A 193 5.67 10.67 -18.81
CA LYS A 193 6.06 11.15 -17.47
C LYS A 193 5.58 12.56 -17.11
N ASN A 194 5.28 13.41 -18.10
CA ASN A 194 4.97 14.83 -17.91
C ASN A 194 3.55 15.19 -18.35
N ARG A 195 2.64 14.24 -18.42
CA ARG A 195 1.28 14.44 -18.92
C ARG A 195 0.29 13.60 -18.15
N ASP A 196 -0.96 14.04 -18.18
CA ASP A 196 -2.07 13.17 -17.81
C ASP A 196 -2.19 12.06 -18.85
N THR A 197 -2.47 10.87 -18.38
CA THR A 197 -2.62 9.68 -19.24
C THR A 197 -3.94 9.03 -18.93
N LEU A 198 -4.78 8.84 -19.95
CA LEU A 198 -6.08 8.20 -19.84
C LEU A 198 -6.03 6.83 -20.50
N ARG A 199 -6.46 5.81 -19.77
CA ARG A 199 -6.74 4.49 -20.33
C ARG A 199 -8.22 4.40 -20.61
N LEU A 200 -8.58 4.15 -21.86
CA LEU A 200 -9.96 3.94 -22.28
C LEU A 200 -10.41 2.49 -22.00
N ARG A 201 -11.72 2.26 -21.95
CA ARG A 201 -12.27 0.90 -21.72
C ARG A 201 -11.98 -0.07 -22.86
N ASN A 202 -11.77 0.42 -24.08
CA ASN A 202 -11.33 -0.41 -25.21
C ASN A 202 -9.83 -0.77 -25.16
N GLY A 203 -9.08 -0.26 -24.18
CA GLY A 203 -7.65 -0.49 -24.00
C GLY A 203 -6.75 0.59 -24.58
N ASP A 204 -7.26 1.52 -25.39
CA ASP A 204 -6.49 2.62 -25.94
C ASP A 204 -5.95 3.54 -24.84
N VAL A 205 -4.82 4.17 -25.10
CA VAL A 205 -4.18 5.11 -24.20
C VAL A 205 -4.01 6.45 -24.86
N LEU A 206 -4.50 7.49 -24.22
CA LEU A 206 -4.36 8.88 -24.65
C LEU A 206 -3.51 9.66 -23.63
N ALA A 207 -2.58 10.47 -24.12
CA ALA A 207 -1.74 11.30 -23.27
C ALA A 207 -1.84 12.77 -23.65
N GLY A 208 -2.04 13.65 -22.66
CA GLY A 208 -2.23 15.08 -22.89
C GLY A 208 -2.36 15.88 -21.60
N ALA A 209 -2.94 17.03 -21.69
CA ALA A 209 -3.39 17.84 -20.56
C ALA A 209 -4.90 17.67 -20.40
N LEU A 210 -5.33 17.23 -19.21
CA LEU A 210 -6.74 17.19 -18.88
C LEU A 210 -7.24 18.63 -18.66
N LEU A 211 -8.19 19.04 -19.49
CA LEU A 211 -8.76 20.38 -19.44
C LEU A 211 -10.10 20.36 -18.74
N GLU A 212 -10.44 21.51 -18.17
CA GLU A 212 -11.77 21.77 -17.67
C GLU A 212 -12.74 22.02 -18.82
N GLU A 213 -13.97 21.60 -18.66
CA GLU A 213 -15.00 21.96 -19.59
C GLU A 213 -15.51 23.36 -19.26
N THR A 214 -15.49 24.22 -20.28
CA THR A 214 -16.01 25.58 -20.17
C THR A 214 -17.46 25.73 -20.66
N ASP A 215 -17.98 24.70 -21.36
CA ASP A 215 -19.33 24.72 -21.89
C ASP A 215 -20.36 24.17 -20.90
N ALA A 216 -21.23 25.07 -20.42
CA ALA A 216 -22.29 24.76 -19.46
C ALA A 216 -23.36 23.76 -19.96
N LEU A 217 -23.35 23.41 -21.26
CA LEU A 217 -24.36 22.55 -21.89
C LEU A 217 -24.05 21.05 -21.81
N ASP A 218 -22.79 20.67 -21.59
CA ASP A 218 -22.37 19.25 -21.57
C ASP A 218 -21.44 18.95 -20.39
N ARG A 219 -21.96 19.14 -19.17
CA ARG A 219 -21.22 18.97 -17.89
C ARG A 219 -20.64 17.59 -17.65
N HIS A 220 -20.77 16.66 -18.60
CA HIS A 220 -20.37 15.26 -18.46
C HIS A 220 -19.22 14.85 -19.38
N ALA A 221 -18.73 15.72 -20.27
CA ALA A 221 -17.60 15.40 -21.14
C ALA A 221 -16.30 15.97 -20.61
N TRP A 222 -15.27 15.19 -20.60
CA TRP A 222 -13.92 15.61 -20.23
C TRP A 222 -13.12 15.90 -21.48
N GLN A 223 -12.28 16.91 -21.44
CA GLN A 223 -11.44 17.29 -22.56
C GLN A 223 -9.99 16.95 -22.27
N LEU A 224 -9.32 16.28 -23.24
CA LEU A 224 -7.90 16.01 -23.20
C LEU A 224 -7.23 16.67 -24.41
N GLN A 225 -6.32 17.63 -24.14
CA GLN A 225 -5.52 18.24 -25.18
C GLN A 225 -4.19 17.49 -25.35
N THR A 226 -3.99 16.91 -26.54
CA THR A 226 -2.74 16.21 -26.87
C THR A 226 -1.61 17.19 -27.14
N ALA A 227 -0.38 16.67 -27.27
CA ALA A 227 0.79 17.48 -27.62
C ALA A 227 0.69 18.18 -28.98
N ALA A 228 -0.08 17.60 -29.89
CA ALA A 228 -0.33 18.17 -31.22
C ALA A 228 -1.41 19.28 -31.18
N GLY A 229 -1.94 19.62 -30.00
CA GLY A 229 -3.01 20.60 -29.83
C GLY A 229 -4.41 20.06 -30.13
N GLN A 230 -4.54 18.76 -30.48
CA GLN A 230 -5.83 18.14 -30.73
C GLN A 230 -6.59 17.94 -29.41
N ILE A 231 -7.87 18.32 -29.41
CA ILE A 231 -8.75 18.16 -28.25
C ILE A 231 -9.64 16.94 -28.47
N HIS A 232 -9.54 15.97 -27.57
CA HIS A 232 -10.43 14.82 -27.51
C HIS A 232 -11.50 15.09 -26.44
N ARG A 233 -12.77 14.97 -26.82
CA ARG A 233 -13.91 14.98 -25.89
C ARG A 233 -14.24 13.54 -25.52
N LEU A 234 -14.26 13.24 -24.22
CA LEU A 234 -14.44 11.88 -23.69
C LEU A 234 -15.52 11.93 -22.61
N VAL A 235 -16.49 11.06 -22.70
CA VAL A 235 -17.44 10.88 -21.58
C VAL A 235 -16.83 9.92 -20.55
N PRO A 236 -17.08 10.12 -19.24
CA PRO A 236 -16.53 9.26 -18.17
C PRO A 236 -16.78 7.76 -18.41
N ALA A 237 -17.90 7.41 -19.05
CA ALA A 237 -18.23 6.03 -19.41
C ALA A 237 -17.24 5.37 -20.38
N GLN A 238 -16.43 6.13 -21.11
CA GLN A 238 -15.40 5.62 -22.02
C GLN A 238 -14.05 5.40 -21.30
N ILE A 239 -13.86 6.01 -20.13
CA ILE A 239 -12.61 6.04 -19.41
C ILE A 239 -12.57 4.89 -18.39
N ALA A 240 -11.51 4.10 -18.41
CA ALA A 240 -11.24 3.08 -17.41
C ALA A 240 -10.40 3.64 -16.25
N ALA A 241 -9.33 4.37 -16.58
CA ALA A 241 -8.43 4.93 -15.59
C ALA A 241 -7.77 6.23 -16.07
N ILE A 242 -7.34 7.04 -15.10
CA ILE A 242 -6.54 8.24 -15.30
C ILE A 242 -5.30 8.11 -14.42
N ARG A 243 -4.14 8.39 -15.00
CA ARG A 243 -2.92 8.71 -14.27
C ARG A 243 -2.66 10.19 -14.44
N PHE A 244 -2.75 10.93 -13.36
CA PHE A 244 -2.51 12.37 -13.38
C PHE A 244 -1.02 12.66 -13.60
N ASN A 245 -0.73 13.82 -14.16
CA ASN A 245 0.63 14.27 -14.44
C ASN A 245 1.49 14.27 -13.15
N PRO A 246 2.48 13.38 -13.01
CA PRO A 246 3.24 13.26 -11.77
C PRO A 246 4.14 14.47 -11.49
N THR A 247 4.44 15.30 -12.50
CA THR A 247 5.24 16.53 -12.27
C THR A 247 4.44 17.63 -11.60
N LEU A 248 3.11 17.57 -11.65
CA LEU A 248 2.21 18.50 -10.96
C LEU A 248 1.85 17.99 -9.57
N ALA A 249 2.11 16.73 -9.29
CA ALA A 249 1.82 16.09 -8.03
C ALA A 249 2.61 16.74 -6.87
N ARG A 250 1.92 17.20 -5.84
CA ARG A 250 2.55 17.81 -4.67
C ARG A 250 2.15 17.05 -3.42
N ARG A 251 3.08 16.29 -2.88
CA ARG A 251 2.92 15.69 -1.56
C ARG A 251 3.16 16.77 -0.50
N ARG A 252 2.12 17.13 0.23
CA ARG A 252 2.26 17.97 1.42
C ARG A 252 2.40 17.07 2.64
N LEU A 253 3.50 17.21 3.36
CA LEU A 253 3.66 16.61 4.69
C LEU A 253 3.39 17.71 5.70
N PRO A 254 2.28 17.65 6.45
CA PRO A 254 1.99 18.60 7.50
C PRO A 254 3.02 18.50 8.62
N LYS A 255 3.23 19.58 9.33
CA LYS A 255 4.08 19.63 10.53
C LYS A 255 3.35 19.10 11.78
N GLU A 256 2.07 18.92 11.69
CA GLU A 256 1.19 18.40 12.73
C GLU A 256 1.05 16.86 12.62
N PRO A 257 0.60 16.17 13.67
CA PRO A 257 0.34 14.74 13.61
C PRO A 257 -0.68 14.39 12.53
N ILE A 258 -0.46 13.26 11.87
CA ILE A 258 -1.31 12.71 10.82
C ILE A 258 -1.96 11.43 11.34
N LEU A 259 -3.24 11.30 11.15
CA LEU A 259 -3.99 10.08 11.38
C LEU A 259 -4.27 9.39 10.04
N LEU A 260 -3.72 8.19 9.85
CA LEU A 260 -4.16 7.27 8.80
C LEU A 260 -5.36 6.48 9.32
N LEU A 261 -6.45 6.49 8.57
CA LEU A 261 -7.64 5.67 8.80
C LEU A 261 -7.78 4.61 7.73
N VAL A 262 -8.21 3.43 8.13
CA VAL A 262 -8.74 2.40 7.24
C VAL A 262 -10.21 2.21 7.53
N LEU A 263 -11.04 2.28 6.48
CA LEU A 263 -12.48 2.15 6.57
C LEU A 263 -12.94 0.74 6.18
N GLN A 264 -14.15 0.38 6.55
CA GLN A 264 -14.73 -0.94 6.27
C GLN A 264 -14.76 -1.31 4.79
N ASP A 265 -14.83 -0.32 3.89
CA ASP A 265 -14.82 -0.55 2.44
C ASP A 265 -13.40 -0.70 1.85
N GLY A 266 -12.37 -0.66 2.68
CA GLY A 266 -10.97 -0.70 2.29
C GLY A 266 -10.39 0.67 1.96
N SER A 267 -11.16 1.75 2.04
CA SER A 267 -10.63 3.11 1.89
C SER A 267 -9.58 3.41 2.94
N ARG A 268 -8.53 4.12 2.53
CA ARG A 268 -7.42 4.60 3.36
C ARG A 268 -7.30 6.09 3.19
N LEU A 269 -7.27 6.80 4.31
CA LEU A 269 -7.36 8.26 4.33
C LEU A 269 -6.45 8.85 5.40
N HIS A 270 -5.61 9.81 5.02
CA HIS A 270 -4.82 10.59 5.95
C HIS A 270 -5.54 11.88 6.33
N LEU A 271 -5.66 12.10 7.62
CA LEU A 271 -6.31 13.27 8.20
C LEU A 271 -5.38 13.98 9.19
N THR A 272 -5.59 15.28 9.32
CA THR A 272 -5.04 16.12 10.39
C THR A 272 -6.16 16.70 11.22
N ARG A 273 -5.84 17.24 12.40
CA ARG A 273 -6.79 17.91 13.30
C ARG A 273 -8.03 17.07 13.59
N CYS A 274 -7.80 15.78 13.84
CA CYS A 274 -8.88 14.85 14.06
C CYS A 274 -9.49 15.01 15.46
N ARG A 275 -10.82 14.94 15.51
CA ARG A 275 -11.60 14.93 16.75
C ARG A 275 -12.74 13.94 16.64
N LEU A 276 -12.82 13.04 17.61
CA LEU A 276 -13.98 12.14 17.76
C LEU A 276 -15.00 12.79 18.70
N ALA A 277 -16.20 13.02 18.21
CA ALA A 277 -17.33 13.54 18.99
C ALA A 277 -18.64 12.96 18.45
N ASN A 278 -19.55 12.54 19.34
CA ASN A 278 -20.88 12.02 18.97
C ASN A 278 -20.82 10.90 17.90
N ASP A 279 -19.92 9.93 18.07
CA ASP A 279 -19.68 8.82 17.12
C ASP A 279 -19.33 9.27 15.70
N GLN A 280 -18.87 10.50 15.55
CA GLN A 280 -18.36 11.06 14.31
C GLN A 280 -16.91 11.47 14.48
N LEU A 281 -16.05 11.03 13.56
CA LEU A 281 -14.69 11.51 13.46
C LEU A 281 -14.66 12.69 12.49
N HIS A 282 -14.33 13.86 13.00
CA HIS A 282 -14.09 15.06 12.22
C HIS A 282 -12.60 15.21 11.96
N GLY A 283 -12.21 15.66 10.78
CA GLY A 283 -10.81 15.89 10.44
C GLY A 283 -10.66 16.71 9.18
N ILE A 284 -9.41 17.04 8.87
CA ILE A 284 -9.05 17.78 7.65
C ILE A 284 -8.15 16.88 6.81
N THR A 285 -8.51 16.67 5.55
CA THR A 285 -7.70 15.90 4.58
C THR A 285 -6.38 16.63 4.29
N LEU A 286 -5.39 15.92 3.75
CA LEU A 286 -4.11 16.54 3.42
C LEU A 286 -4.19 17.58 2.27
N TRP A 287 -5.29 17.60 1.54
CA TRP A 287 -5.57 18.66 0.54
C TRP A 287 -6.44 19.80 1.09
N GLY A 288 -6.79 19.76 2.40
CA GLY A 288 -7.42 20.88 3.11
C GLY A 288 -8.94 20.82 3.19
N GLU A 289 -9.59 19.73 2.85
CA GLU A 289 -11.04 19.57 2.94
C GLU A 289 -11.46 19.03 4.31
N ALA A 290 -12.46 19.67 4.94
CA ALA A 290 -13.03 19.19 6.17
C ALA A 290 -13.96 18.00 5.90
N VAL A 291 -13.78 16.91 6.64
CA VAL A 291 -14.55 15.68 6.47
C VAL A 291 -15.10 15.19 7.80
N THR A 292 -16.24 14.49 7.72
CA THR A 292 -16.86 13.82 8.85
C THR A 292 -17.10 12.36 8.48
N ILE A 293 -16.59 11.45 9.31
CA ILE A 293 -16.64 10.00 9.09
C ILE A 293 -17.33 9.33 10.28
N PRO A 294 -18.40 8.54 10.07
CA PRO A 294 -19.01 7.78 11.15
C PRO A 294 -17.98 6.84 11.79
N TRP A 295 -17.83 6.90 13.11
CA TRP A 295 -16.86 6.09 13.85
C TRP A 295 -17.07 4.59 13.66
N SER A 296 -18.32 4.17 13.48
CA SER A 296 -18.69 2.79 13.16
C SER A 296 -18.08 2.28 11.85
N LYS A 297 -17.67 3.17 10.93
CA LYS A 297 -17.04 2.80 9.65
C LYS A 297 -15.52 2.67 9.73
N VAL A 298 -14.91 3.09 10.82
CA VAL A 298 -13.47 3.00 11.04
C VAL A 298 -13.11 1.60 11.52
N VAL A 299 -12.12 0.97 10.89
CA VAL A 299 -11.61 -0.36 11.24
C VAL A 299 -10.25 -0.26 11.91
N LEU A 300 -9.41 0.68 11.45
CA LEU A 300 -8.05 0.86 11.94
C LEU A 300 -7.71 2.35 11.93
N GLY A 301 -6.92 2.77 12.89
CA GLY A 301 -6.27 4.07 12.91
C GLY A 301 -4.81 3.95 13.30
N CYS A 302 -3.98 4.78 12.67
CA CYS A 302 -2.56 4.87 12.98
C CYS A 302 -2.12 6.33 13.01
N VAL A 303 -1.55 6.77 14.14
CA VAL A 303 -1.03 8.13 14.30
C VAL A 303 0.44 8.17 13.94
N THR A 304 0.80 9.13 13.11
CA THR A 304 2.19 9.47 12.80
C THR A 304 2.43 10.92 13.20
N ALA A 305 3.35 11.16 14.12
CA ALA A 305 3.74 12.51 14.52
C ALA A 305 5.10 12.90 13.92
N PRO A 306 5.38 14.18 13.67
CA PRO A 306 6.69 14.63 13.17
C PRO A 306 7.84 14.23 14.09
N ALA A 307 7.61 14.17 15.39
CA ALA A 307 8.58 13.69 16.37
C ALA A 307 8.79 12.17 16.34
N SER A 308 7.86 11.42 15.75
CA SER A 308 7.88 9.97 15.64
C SER A 308 7.61 9.54 14.20
N PRO A 309 8.53 9.86 13.26
CA PRO A 309 8.33 9.57 11.85
C PRO A 309 8.38 8.06 11.59
N ARG A 310 7.86 7.67 10.45
CA ARG A 310 8.05 6.32 9.91
C ARG A 310 9.49 6.19 9.42
N LEU A 311 10.11 5.04 9.61
CA LEU A 311 11.44 4.79 9.02
C LEU A 311 11.39 4.89 7.49
N THR A 312 10.23 4.58 6.89
CA THR A 312 9.98 4.71 5.45
C THR A 312 9.93 6.16 4.95
N ASP A 313 9.78 7.14 5.83
CA ASP A 313 9.81 8.57 5.46
C ASP A 313 11.25 9.12 5.42
N LEU A 314 12.21 8.38 6.00
CA LEU A 314 13.62 8.71 5.90
C LEU A 314 14.21 8.12 4.61
N THR A 315 15.08 8.91 3.97
CA THR A 315 15.86 8.42 2.83
C THR A 315 17.04 7.60 3.35
N PRO A 316 17.18 6.31 2.96
CA PRO A 316 18.36 5.55 3.26
C PRO A 316 19.63 6.24 2.73
N SER A 317 20.70 6.24 3.49
CA SER A 317 22.00 6.77 3.05
C SER A 317 22.69 5.82 2.05
N LYS A 318 22.43 4.52 2.16
CA LYS A 318 22.93 3.50 1.25
C LYS A 318 22.00 2.29 1.23
N ILE A 319 21.85 1.67 0.06
CA ILE A 319 21.16 0.38 -0.13
C ILE A 319 22.09 -0.52 -0.93
N GLU A 320 22.33 -1.72 -0.41
CA GLU A 320 23.09 -2.76 -1.07
C GLU A 320 22.21 -3.99 -1.26
N GLN A 321 22.09 -4.46 -2.48
CA GLN A 321 21.41 -5.70 -2.81
C GLN A 321 22.34 -6.55 -3.66
N GLN A 322 22.50 -7.81 -3.28
CA GLN A 322 23.17 -8.81 -4.10
C GLN A 322 22.13 -9.83 -4.55
N PRO A 323 21.49 -9.61 -5.70
CA PRO A 323 20.48 -10.55 -6.17
C PRO A 323 21.13 -11.90 -6.46
N TYR A 324 20.51 -12.97 -5.95
CA TYR A 324 20.99 -14.35 -6.19
C TYR A 324 20.86 -14.73 -7.67
N LEU A 325 19.89 -14.15 -8.38
CA LEU A 325 19.66 -14.30 -9.81
C LEU A 325 19.58 -12.91 -10.44
N ALA A 326 20.12 -12.81 -11.68
CA ALA A 326 19.96 -11.59 -12.48
C ALA A 326 18.45 -11.30 -12.67
N GLY A 327 18.00 -10.15 -12.23
CA GLY A 327 16.61 -9.72 -12.34
C GLY A 327 15.81 -9.69 -11.03
N SER A 328 16.47 -9.82 -9.87
CA SER A 328 15.78 -9.54 -8.61
C SER A 328 15.20 -8.13 -8.63
N PRO A 329 13.90 -8.00 -8.31
CA PRO A 329 13.24 -6.70 -8.36
C PRO A 329 13.87 -5.75 -7.34
N PRO A 330 13.90 -4.44 -7.64
CA PRO A 330 14.46 -3.45 -6.74
C PRO A 330 13.67 -3.40 -5.44
N LEU A 331 14.36 -3.04 -4.37
CA LEU A 331 13.74 -2.75 -3.09
C LEU A 331 12.61 -1.75 -3.28
N SER A 332 11.49 -2.04 -2.68
CA SER A 332 10.32 -1.18 -2.74
C SER A 332 9.80 -0.85 -1.35
N PHE A 333 9.66 0.43 -1.07
CA PHE A 333 9.02 0.93 0.14
C PHE A 333 7.49 0.97 -0.05
N GLN A 334 6.75 0.69 1.02
CA GLN A 334 5.29 0.69 1.08
C GLN A 334 4.58 -0.39 0.25
N ARG A 335 5.32 -1.28 -0.40
CA ARG A 335 4.79 -2.40 -1.19
C ARG A 335 5.86 -3.46 -1.43
N ARG A 336 5.46 -4.57 -2.02
CA ARG A 336 6.39 -5.57 -2.54
C ARG A 336 6.99 -5.11 -3.87
N SER A 337 8.10 -5.74 -4.23
CA SER A 337 8.78 -5.49 -5.50
C SER A 337 7.92 -5.76 -6.75
N ASN A 338 6.93 -6.64 -6.65
CA ASN A 338 5.95 -6.89 -7.70
C ASN A 338 4.78 -5.90 -7.70
N GLY A 339 4.84 -4.84 -6.87
CA GLY A 339 3.79 -3.84 -6.75
C GLY A 339 2.61 -4.22 -5.87
N GLN A 340 2.56 -5.46 -5.37
CA GLN A 340 1.50 -5.91 -4.47
C GLN A 340 1.61 -5.27 -3.08
N GLU A 341 0.54 -5.34 -2.31
CA GLU A 341 0.50 -4.87 -0.94
C GLU A 341 1.42 -5.66 -0.01
N LEU A 342 1.93 -4.99 1.02
CA LEU A 342 2.67 -5.64 2.09
C LEU A 342 1.70 -6.40 3.00
N GLN A 343 2.06 -7.61 3.38
CA GLN A 343 1.28 -8.41 4.32
C GLN A 343 2.19 -9.06 5.36
N LEU A 344 1.82 -8.90 6.63
CA LEU A 344 2.43 -9.62 7.74
C LEU A 344 1.60 -10.87 8.06
N MET A 345 2.26 -11.93 8.49
CA MET A 345 1.57 -13.10 9.04
C MET A 345 1.06 -12.78 10.45
N SER A 346 -0.25 -12.94 10.69
CA SER A 346 -0.77 -13.10 12.04
C SER A 346 -0.75 -14.58 12.44
N ARG A 347 -1.40 -14.94 13.54
CA ARG A 347 -1.49 -16.34 13.96
C ARG A 347 -2.25 -17.22 12.96
N THR A 348 -3.25 -16.65 12.28
CA THR A 348 -4.19 -17.38 11.43
C THR A 348 -4.28 -16.85 10.02
N THR A 349 -4.15 -15.55 9.81
CA THR A 349 -4.40 -14.88 8.53
C THR A 349 -3.39 -13.78 8.26
N PRO A 350 -3.04 -13.50 6.98
CA PRO A 350 -2.25 -12.34 6.63
C PRO A 350 -2.98 -11.02 6.98
N ILE A 351 -2.23 -10.05 7.46
CA ILE A 351 -2.71 -8.68 7.74
C ILE A 351 -2.05 -7.72 6.77
N THR A 352 -2.84 -6.93 6.06
CA THR A 352 -2.32 -5.89 5.19
C THR A 352 -1.63 -4.79 5.99
N VAL A 353 -0.45 -4.41 5.54
CA VAL A 353 0.38 -3.36 6.13
C VAL A 353 0.31 -2.13 5.24
N ASP A 354 -0.19 -1.03 5.77
CA ASP A 354 -0.38 0.20 5.00
C ASP A 354 0.92 0.95 4.71
N TRP A 355 1.96 0.72 5.52
CA TRP A 355 3.29 1.28 5.31
C TRP A 355 4.36 0.39 5.93
N GLY A 356 5.47 0.28 5.25
CA GLY A 356 6.57 -0.62 5.58
C GLY A 356 7.47 -0.86 4.38
N PHE A 357 8.21 -1.93 4.41
CA PHE A 357 9.03 -2.37 3.29
C PHE A 357 9.18 -3.89 3.27
N ALA A 358 9.49 -4.41 2.10
CA ALA A 358 9.79 -5.80 1.88
C ALA A 358 11.26 -5.96 1.48
N LEU A 359 12.00 -6.79 2.23
CA LEU A 359 13.41 -7.02 2.03
C LEU A 359 13.68 -8.47 1.63
N PRO A 360 14.19 -8.71 0.42
CA PRO A 360 14.72 -10.03 0.07
C PRO A 360 16.02 -10.30 0.82
N PRO A 361 16.45 -11.58 0.92
CA PRO A 361 17.79 -11.92 1.44
C PRO A 361 18.90 -11.21 0.66
N GLN A 362 20.06 -11.05 1.28
CA GLN A 362 21.22 -10.30 0.79
C GLN A 362 20.91 -8.82 0.52
N THR A 363 20.09 -8.23 1.39
CA THR A 363 19.79 -6.80 1.38
C THR A 363 20.37 -6.15 2.61
N VAL A 364 21.06 -5.03 2.41
CA VAL A 364 21.58 -4.15 3.47
C VAL A 364 21.07 -2.75 3.25
N ILE A 365 20.49 -2.14 4.27
CA ILE A 365 20.01 -0.75 4.24
C ILE A 365 20.65 0.03 5.37
N HIS A 366 21.18 1.19 5.06
CA HIS A 366 21.79 2.10 6.01
C HIS A 366 20.94 3.37 6.17
N TYR A 367 20.73 3.80 7.41
CA TYR A 367 20.05 5.05 7.73
C TYR A 367 20.91 5.90 8.67
N GLU A 368 20.93 7.21 8.43
CA GLU A 368 21.53 8.20 9.34
C GLU A 368 20.48 8.65 10.37
N MET A 369 20.63 8.22 11.62
CA MET A 369 19.70 8.50 12.71
C MET A 369 19.93 9.86 13.39
N LYS A 370 21.15 10.41 13.32
CA LYS A 370 21.51 11.70 13.88
C LYS A 370 21.20 11.83 15.38
N GLN A 371 21.20 10.72 16.13
CA GLN A 371 20.95 10.65 17.57
C GLN A 371 19.61 11.26 18.02
N ARG A 372 18.58 11.18 17.19
CA ARG A 372 17.27 11.83 17.45
C ARG A 372 16.24 10.92 18.08
N TYR A 373 16.49 9.62 18.05
CA TYR A 373 15.48 8.62 18.39
C TYR A 373 16.04 7.71 19.47
N ARG A 374 15.15 7.25 20.36
CA ARG A 374 15.47 6.28 21.41
C ARG A 374 15.27 4.85 20.97
N ARG A 375 14.35 4.63 20.03
CA ARG A 375 13.98 3.27 19.66
C ARG A 375 13.37 3.19 18.26
N LEU A 376 13.65 2.10 17.55
CA LEU A 376 12.86 1.64 16.40
C LEU A 376 11.90 0.55 16.86
N GLU A 377 10.64 0.67 16.53
CA GLU A 377 9.61 -0.36 16.68
C GLU A 377 9.11 -0.80 15.32
N THR A 378 9.03 -2.11 15.09
CA THR A 378 8.53 -2.67 13.82
C THR A 378 8.08 -4.11 13.99
N TRP A 379 7.06 -4.50 13.25
CA TRP A 379 6.65 -5.89 13.15
C TRP A 379 7.34 -6.54 11.96
N VAL A 380 7.86 -7.75 12.14
CA VAL A 380 8.58 -8.46 11.09
C VAL A 380 8.08 -9.90 10.98
N SER A 381 7.79 -10.34 9.75
CA SER A 381 7.53 -11.73 9.41
C SER A 381 8.12 -12.06 8.05
N LEU A 382 8.17 -13.33 7.69
CA LEU A 382 8.27 -13.71 6.28
C LEU A 382 6.97 -13.31 5.56
N ALA A 383 7.08 -13.08 4.25
CA ALA A 383 5.91 -12.86 3.41
C ALA A 383 4.98 -14.09 3.48
N PRO A 384 3.65 -13.93 3.45
CA PRO A 384 2.70 -15.04 3.63
C PRO A 384 2.85 -16.19 2.62
N GLU A 385 3.30 -15.88 1.42
CA GLU A 385 3.54 -16.86 0.36
C GLU A 385 4.89 -17.59 0.47
N ALA A 386 5.70 -17.26 1.46
CA ALA A 386 6.98 -17.93 1.68
C ALA A 386 6.76 -19.44 1.93
N PRO A 387 7.55 -20.31 1.30
CA PRO A 387 7.53 -21.74 1.63
C PRO A 387 7.69 -21.99 3.14
N PRO A 388 7.01 -22.99 3.71
CA PRO A 388 7.05 -23.25 5.17
C PRO A 388 8.47 -23.50 5.72
N GLU A 389 9.35 -24.06 4.89
CA GLU A 389 10.75 -24.31 5.22
C GLU A 389 11.65 -23.10 5.11
N SER A 390 11.16 -22.00 4.53
CA SER A 390 11.96 -20.79 4.31
C SER A 390 12.39 -20.16 5.63
N ARG A 391 13.62 -19.69 5.65
CA ARG A 391 14.20 -18.97 6.78
C ARG A 391 15.09 -17.84 6.29
N VAL A 392 15.24 -16.83 7.11
CA VAL A 392 16.20 -15.74 6.89
C VAL A 392 16.90 -15.42 8.21
N ARG A 393 18.06 -14.81 8.13
CA ARG A 393 18.77 -14.25 9.27
C ARG A 393 18.72 -12.74 9.22
N LEU A 394 18.12 -12.15 10.25
CA LEU A 394 18.12 -10.72 10.47
C LEU A 394 19.35 -10.33 11.29
N ARG A 395 20.03 -9.27 10.91
CA ARG A 395 21.03 -8.60 11.70
C ARG A 395 20.74 -7.11 11.69
N ILE A 396 20.81 -6.51 12.86
CA ILE A 396 20.62 -5.05 13.02
C ILE A 396 21.86 -4.52 13.70
N LEU A 397 22.47 -3.50 13.10
CA LEU A 397 23.66 -2.87 13.66
C LEU A 397 23.31 -1.42 14.03
N CYS A 398 23.72 -1.02 15.22
CA CYS A 398 23.71 0.35 15.71
C CYS A 398 25.15 0.81 15.83
N ASP A 399 25.60 1.77 15.00
CA ASP A 399 27.00 2.21 14.91
C ASP A 399 27.97 1.02 14.79
N ASP A 400 27.66 0.09 13.89
CA ASP A 400 28.37 -1.16 13.62
C ASP A 400 28.33 -2.22 14.74
N ASN A 401 27.72 -1.93 15.87
CA ASN A 401 27.51 -2.90 16.94
C ASN A 401 26.23 -3.71 16.72
N ALA A 402 26.34 -5.03 16.78
CA ALA A 402 25.20 -5.91 16.57
C ALA A 402 24.21 -5.82 17.75
N VAL A 403 22.94 -5.62 17.44
CA VAL A 403 21.85 -5.68 18.41
C VAL A 403 21.44 -7.14 18.62
N SER A 404 21.28 -7.55 19.88
CA SER A 404 20.76 -8.88 20.21
C SER A 404 19.29 -8.98 19.78
N LEU A 405 18.98 -9.96 18.93
CA LEU A 405 17.64 -10.23 18.44
C LEU A 405 17.11 -11.56 18.99
N PRO A 406 15.78 -11.74 19.12
CA PRO A 406 15.20 -13.02 19.46
C PRO A 406 15.69 -14.13 18.51
N ARG A 407 16.01 -15.32 19.05
CA ARG A 407 16.51 -16.46 18.29
C ARG A 407 17.72 -16.15 17.40
N ASP A 408 18.62 -15.29 17.88
CA ASP A 408 19.79 -14.84 17.12
C ASP A 408 19.46 -14.26 15.74
N GLY A 409 18.28 -13.64 15.62
CA GLY A 409 17.79 -13.07 14.38
C GLY A 409 17.28 -14.09 13.37
N LEU A 410 17.18 -15.37 13.73
CA LEU A 410 16.61 -16.37 12.83
C LEU A 410 15.08 -16.22 12.76
N LEU A 411 14.58 -15.83 11.59
CA LEU A 411 13.18 -15.68 11.28
C LEU A 411 12.73 -16.80 10.35
N GLY A 412 11.76 -17.60 10.77
CA GLY A 412 11.11 -18.63 9.99
C GLY A 412 9.65 -18.29 9.71
N HIS A 413 8.96 -19.22 9.04
CA HIS A 413 7.54 -19.10 8.81
C HIS A 413 6.77 -19.08 10.15
N GLY A 414 5.87 -18.11 10.33
CA GLY A 414 5.10 -17.94 11.55
C GLY A 414 4.57 -16.52 11.73
N PRO A 415 3.88 -16.26 12.86
CA PRO A 415 3.34 -14.94 13.12
C PRO A 415 4.42 -13.87 13.22
N ALA A 416 4.06 -12.66 12.84
CA ALA A 416 4.93 -11.51 12.93
C ALA A 416 5.43 -11.29 14.36
N GLN A 417 6.69 -10.88 14.48
CA GLN A 417 7.36 -10.58 15.73
C GLN A 417 7.55 -9.06 15.85
N LEU A 418 7.26 -8.51 17.03
CA LEU A 418 7.61 -7.12 17.31
C LEU A 418 9.10 -7.03 17.65
N LEU A 419 9.82 -6.22 16.91
CA LEU A 419 11.20 -5.83 17.21
C LEU A 419 11.21 -4.44 17.80
N GLN A 420 11.92 -4.30 18.93
CA GLN A 420 12.17 -3.03 19.60
C GLN A 420 13.68 -2.86 19.69
N ILE A 421 14.23 -1.97 18.89
CA ILE A 421 15.66 -1.77 18.73
C ILE A 421 16.05 -0.47 19.44
N PRO A 422 16.87 -0.51 20.49
CA PRO A 422 17.37 0.71 21.13
C PRO A 422 18.18 1.55 20.14
N LEU A 423 17.93 2.85 20.12
CA LEU A 423 18.62 3.82 19.24
C LEU A 423 19.22 4.99 20.05
N ASP A 424 19.34 4.85 21.37
CA ASP A 424 19.92 5.92 22.21
C ASP A 424 21.34 6.26 21.73
N ASN A 425 21.53 7.52 21.34
CA ASN A 425 22.78 8.06 20.80
C ASN A 425 23.30 7.41 19.49
N VAL A 426 22.48 6.60 18.80
CA VAL A 426 22.86 5.95 17.56
C VAL A 426 22.93 6.96 16.42
N GLN A 427 24.05 6.97 15.71
CA GLN A 427 24.26 7.78 14.50
C GLN A 427 23.82 7.05 13.25
N ARG A 428 24.13 5.75 13.15
CA ARG A 428 23.82 4.93 11.98
C ARG A 428 23.10 3.65 12.36
N LEU A 429 21.96 3.41 11.73
CA LEU A 429 21.22 2.15 11.81
C LEU A 429 21.43 1.37 10.52
N THR A 430 21.84 0.11 10.63
CA THR A 430 21.97 -0.80 9.48
C THR A 430 21.05 -2.00 9.66
N LEU A 431 20.18 -2.23 8.70
CA LEU A 431 19.29 -3.39 8.62
C LEU A 431 19.85 -4.37 7.59
N ILE A 432 20.01 -5.63 7.98
CA ILE A 432 20.59 -6.68 7.15
C ILE A 432 19.65 -7.87 7.14
N VAL A 433 19.35 -8.37 5.95
CA VAL A 433 18.62 -9.62 5.73
C VAL A 433 19.50 -10.56 4.92
N ASP A 434 19.85 -11.70 5.53
CA ASP A 434 20.72 -12.70 4.91
C ASP A 434 20.03 -14.09 4.83
N PHE A 435 20.62 -14.97 4.03
CA PHE A 435 20.32 -16.40 4.14
C PHE A 435 20.87 -16.93 5.47
N PRO A 436 20.17 -17.85 6.16
CA PRO A 436 20.66 -18.41 7.43
C PRO A 436 21.87 -19.32 7.22
N SER A 437 21.91 -20.07 6.12
CA SER A 437 23.04 -20.89 5.67
C SER A 437 23.06 -21.03 4.16
N ARG A 438 24.16 -21.56 3.60
CA ARG A 438 24.25 -21.82 2.15
C ARG A 438 23.28 -22.94 1.76
N GLY A 439 22.46 -22.66 0.73
CA GLY A 439 21.53 -23.65 0.16
C GLY A 439 20.16 -23.71 0.84
N GLU A 440 19.92 -22.99 1.92
CA GLU A 440 18.58 -22.87 2.46
C GLU A 440 17.73 -21.91 1.61
N PRO A 441 16.44 -22.25 1.36
CA PRO A 441 15.54 -21.33 0.66
C PRO A 441 15.29 -20.10 1.53
N GLY A 442 15.66 -18.94 1.00
CA GLY A 442 15.32 -17.67 1.61
C GLY A 442 13.94 -17.19 1.17
N ALA A 443 13.39 -16.29 1.93
CA ALA A 443 12.13 -15.64 1.60
C ALA A 443 12.21 -14.14 1.85
N VAL A 444 11.32 -13.40 1.21
CA VAL A 444 11.17 -11.96 1.45
C VAL A 444 10.67 -11.74 2.88
N THR A 445 11.30 -10.84 3.61
CA THR A 445 10.82 -10.35 4.90
C THR A 445 9.95 -9.13 4.71
N VAL A 446 8.86 -9.06 5.46
CA VAL A 446 8.00 -7.88 5.51
C VAL A 446 8.20 -7.19 6.84
N TRP A 447 8.52 -5.91 6.78
CA TRP A 447 8.70 -5.02 7.92
C TRP A 447 7.53 -4.04 7.95
N GLY A 448 6.59 -4.31 8.83
CA GLY A 448 5.37 -3.52 8.96
C GLY A 448 5.48 -2.46 10.03
N TRP A 449 4.94 -1.30 9.73
CA TRP A 449 4.83 -0.17 10.62
C TRP A 449 6.15 0.24 11.32
N PRO A 450 7.28 0.33 10.59
CA PRO A 450 8.56 0.69 11.19
C PRO A 450 8.54 2.15 11.64
N ARG A 451 8.50 2.35 12.95
CA ARG A 451 8.33 3.64 13.61
C ARG A 451 9.56 3.99 14.44
N LEU A 452 9.96 5.26 14.36
CA LEU A 452 11.00 5.83 15.21
C LEU A 452 10.36 6.54 16.42
N VAL A 453 10.73 6.13 17.60
CA VAL A 453 10.26 6.72 18.87
C VAL A 453 11.31 7.70 19.37
N PRO A 454 10.93 8.96 19.70
CA PRO A 454 11.84 10.00 20.17
C PRO A 454 12.37 9.74 21.57
#